data_48557de92280c3b930c4b7aa30399d31
#
_entry.id   48557de92280c3b930c4b7aa30399d31
#
_cell.length_a   1.000
_cell.length_b   1.000
_cell.length_c   1.000
_cell.angle_alpha   90.00
_cell.angle_beta   90.00
_cell.angle_gamma   90.00
#
_symmetry.space_group_name_H-M   'P 1'
#
loop_
_entity.id
_entity.type
_entity.pdbx_description
1 polymer ?
#
loop_
_entity_poly.entity_id
_entity_poly.type
_entity_poly.pdbx_seq_one_letter_code
_entity_poly.pdbx_strand_id
1 'polypeptide(L)'
;RSLDVARGKITVTAPDAAGLFYGLQSLGQLAERCGRRIPAVVIEDAPRFGYRGFMLDVSRHFRDKEFVKRQLDLLARYKFNRFHWHLTDGAGWRIEIKKYPVLTDIAAWRPYPDWEGWNFGGKRYCRRDDPAADGGYYTQDEIREVVEYARALHIEVIPEIEMPGHSEEVLAVFPELSCSGKPYLNSDFCIGNE
;
A
#
# COMPACT_ATOMS: atom_id res chain seq x y z
N ARG A 1 -25.66 7.90 7.35
CA ARG A 1 -25.93 6.69 8.13
C ARG A 1 -26.37 7.02 9.54
N SER A 2 -27.21 6.19 10.13
CA SER A 2 -27.57 6.28 11.53
C SER A 2 -27.30 4.93 12.22
N LEU A 3 -26.90 4.99 13.48
CA LEU A 3 -26.79 3.85 14.41
C LEU A 3 -27.68 4.16 15.59
N ASP A 4 -28.72 3.36 15.80
CA ASP A 4 -29.63 3.47 16.91
C ASP A 4 -29.47 2.26 17.84
N VAL A 5 -29.10 2.51 19.08
CA VAL A 5 -28.98 1.50 20.12
C VAL A 5 -30.09 1.75 21.15
N ALA A 6 -31.08 0.88 21.18
CA ALA A 6 -32.19 0.89 22.11
C ALA A 6 -32.19 -0.40 22.94
N ARG A 7 -33.03 -0.47 23.97
CA ARG A 7 -33.16 -1.65 24.82
C ARG A 7 -33.60 -2.87 23.97
N GLY A 8 -32.70 -3.85 23.90
CA GLY A 8 -32.96 -5.12 23.17
C GLY A 8 -32.89 -5.04 21.66
N LYS A 9 -32.48 -3.88 21.09
CA LYS A 9 -32.38 -3.71 19.64
C LYS A 9 -31.28 -2.76 19.25
N ILE A 10 -30.52 -3.14 18.21
CA ILE A 10 -29.55 -2.26 17.53
C ILE A 10 -29.95 -2.17 16.05
N THR A 11 -30.04 -0.97 15.54
CA THR A 11 -30.39 -0.71 14.14
C THR A 11 -29.33 0.14 13.49
N VAL A 12 -28.81 -0.31 12.34
CA VAL A 12 -27.91 0.47 11.47
C VAL A 12 -28.64 0.76 10.17
N THR A 13 -28.75 2.01 9.79
CA THR A 13 -29.39 2.45 8.55
C THR A 13 -28.41 3.27 7.72
N ALA A 14 -28.33 2.99 6.42
CA ALA A 14 -27.51 3.74 5.49
C ALA A 14 -28.09 3.65 4.07
N PRO A 15 -27.72 4.59 3.16
CA PRO A 15 -28.19 4.57 1.78
C PRO A 15 -27.54 3.48 0.92
N ASP A 16 -26.38 2.97 1.34
CA ASP A 16 -25.59 1.99 0.58
C ASP A 16 -24.81 1.02 1.47
N ALA A 17 -24.21 0.01 0.86
CA ALA A 17 -23.43 -1.02 1.56
C ALA A 17 -22.19 -0.45 2.31
N ALA A 18 -21.52 0.54 1.71
CA ALA A 18 -20.37 1.20 2.35
C ALA A 18 -20.80 1.95 3.62
N GLY A 19 -21.93 2.65 3.56
CA GLY A 19 -22.51 3.32 4.71
C GLY A 19 -22.90 2.35 5.83
N LEU A 20 -23.48 1.18 5.49
CA LEU A 20 -23.75 0.12 6.46
C LEU A 20 -22.46 -0.40 7.10
N PHE A 21 -21.45 -0.69 6.29
CA PHE A 21 -20.13 -1.11 6.75
C PHE A 21 -19.54 -0.10 7.76
N TYR A 22 -19.54 1.20 7.43
CA TYR A 22 -19.04 2.24 8.33
C TYR A 22 -19.89 2.41 9.59
N GLY A 23 -21.19 2.15 9.52
CA GLY A 23 -22.07 2.09 10.68
C GLY A 23 -21.68 0.94 11.63
N LEU A 24 -21.34 -0.23 11.07
CA LEU A 24 -20.84 -1.37 11.84
C LEU A 24 -19.47 -1.08 12.46
N GLN A 25 -18.57 -0.33 11.78
CA GLN A 25 -17.33 0.13 12.41
C GLN A 25 -17.59 1.03 13.63
N SER A 26 -18.58 1.93 13.56
CA SER A 26 -18.97 2.75 14.69
C SER A 26 -19.52 1.90 15.85
N LEU A 27 -20.33 0.90 15.55
CA LEU A 27 -20.85 -0.03 16.56
C LEU A 27 -19.71 -0.83 17.22
N GLY A 28 -18.76 -1.33 16.43
CA GLY A 28 -17.57 -2.05 16.91
C GLY A 28 -16.76 -1.20 17.91
N GLN A 29 -16.46 0.05 17.53
CA GLN A 29 -15.74 1.00 18.40
C GLN A 29 -16.51 1.31 19.69
N LEU A 30 -17.85 1.45 19.61
CA LEU A 30 -18.70 1.68 20.75
C LEU A 30 -18.71 0.46 21.69
N ALA A 31 -18.81 -0.76 21.12
CA ALA A 31 -18.76 -2.00 21.88
C ALA A 31 -17.42 -2.20 22.61
N GLU A 32 -16.31 -1.93 21.95
CA GLU A 32 -14.97 -1.99 22.57
C GLU A 32 -14.84 -1.03 23.75
N ARG A 33 -15.37 0.20 23.59
CA ARG A 33 -15.30 1.23 24.64
C ARG A 33 -16.23 0.95 25.83
N CYS A 34 -17.41 0.42 25.57
CA CYS A 34 -18.46 0.22 26.59
C CYS A 34 -18.50 -1.21 27.16
N GLY A 35 -17.75 -2.16 26.55
CA GLY A 35 -17.79 -3.56 26.94
C GLY A 35 -19.14 -4.21 26.69
N ARG A 36 -19.65 -4.98 27.67
CA ARG A 36 -20.89 -5.75 27.53
C ARG A 36 -22.19 -4.93 27.58
N ARG A 37 -22.13 -3.66 27.96
CA ARG A 37 -23.31 -2.80 28.13
C ARG A 37 -23.15 -1.52 27.34
N ILE A 38 -23.66 -1.55 26.12
CA ILE A 38 -23.72 -0.35 25.27
C ILE A 38 -24.92 0.48 25.74
N PRO A 39 -24.74 1.77 26.08
CA PRO A 39 -25.83 2.65 26.47
C PRO A 39 -26.78 2.88 25.28
N ALA A 40 -28.04 3.22 25.59
CA ALA A 40 -28.97 3.68 24.57
C ALA A 40 -28.43 4.98 23.97
N VAL A 41 -28.27 5.02 22.64
CA VAL A 41 -27.70 6.17 21.93
C VAL A 41 -28.14 6.16 20.48
N VAL A 42 -28.35 7.36 19.92
CA VAL A 42 -28.54 7.58 18.50
C VAL A 42 -27.31 8.32 17.96
N ILE A 43 -26.66 7.76 16.94
CA ILE A 43 -25.51 8.38 16.28
C ILE A 43 -25.89 8.61 14.82
N GLU A 44 -25.97 9.87 14.42
CA GLU A 44 -26.05 10.28 13.03
C GLU A 44 -24.66 10.71 12.55
N ASP A 45 -24.19 10.12 11.45
CA ASP A 45 -22.83 10.33 10.97
C ASP A 45 -22.78 10.36 9.44
N ALA A 46 -22.00 11.28 8.91
CA ALA A 46 -21.68 11.41 7.50
C ALA A 46 -20.20 11.77 7.34
N PRO A 47 -19.53 11.28 6.30
CA PRO A 47 -18.13 11.64 6.08
C PRO A 47 -18.06 13.14 5.71
N ARG A 48 -17.15 13.86 6.37
CA ARG A 48 -16.86 15.26 6.01
C ARG A 48 -16.14 15.37 4.67
N PHE A 49 -15.29 14.36 4.35
CA PHE A 49 -14.54 14.28 3.10
C PHE A 49 -14.89 13.00 2.35
N GLY A 50 -15.14 13.13 1.04
CA GLY A 50 -15.36 11.98 0.15
C GLY A 50 -14.11 11.11 -0.03
N TYR A 51 -12.94 11.74 -0.09
CA TYR A 51 -11.63 11.08 -0.16
C TYR A 51 -10.99 11.03 1.23
N ARG A 52 -10.72 9.82 1.73
CA ARG A 52 -10.04 9.58 3.01
C ARG A 52 -8.96 8.53 2.76
N GLY A 53 -7.80 9.00 2.34
CA GLY A 53 -6.69 8.17 1.88
C GLY A 53 -5.57 8.02 2.90
N PHE A 54 -4.83 6.94 2.77
CA PHE A 54 -3.58 6.68 3.45
C PHE A 54 -2.58 6.10 2.44
N MET A 55 -1.36 6.59 2.42
CA MET A 55 -0.29 6.10 1.58
C MET A 55 0.66 5.23 2.39
N LEU A 56 1.00 4.05 1.85
CA LEU A 56 2.03 3.16 2.38
C LEU A 56 3.15 3.01 1.36
N ASP A 57 4.33 3.48 1.74
CA ASP A 57 5.57 3.29 0.98
C ASP A 57 6.18 1.92 1.32
N VAL A 58 6.13 1.01 0.37
CA VAL A 58 6.74 -0.33 0.47
C VAL A 58 8.03 -0.45 -0.33
N SER A 59 8.41 0.61 -1.05
CA SER A 59 9.66 0.65 -1.80
C SER A 59 10.86 0.85 -0.87
N ARG A 60 10.83 1.88 -0.02
CA ARG A 60 11.94 2.15 0.91
C ARG A 60 12.08 1.06 1.96
N HIS A 61 10.95 0.50 2.41
CA HIS A 61 10.90 -0.62 3.35
C HIS A 61 9.87 -1.63 2.90
N PHE A 62 10.31 -2.76 2.34
CA PHE A 62 9.40 -3.82 1.92
C PHE A 62 8.59 -4.35 3.11
N ARG A 63 7.30 -4.53 2.90
CA ARG A 63 6.36 -5.15 3.83
C ARG A 63 5.57 -6.22 3.10
N ASP A 64 5.43 -7.38 3.70
CA ASP A 64 4.66 -8.48 3.11
C ASP A 64 3.16 -8.17 3.00
N LYS A 65 2.44 -8.97 2.22
CA LYS A 65 1.01 -8.79 2.01
C LYS A 65 0.18 -8.88 3.29
N GLU A 66 0.63 -9.65 4.27
CA GLU A 66 -0.08 -9.80 5.54
C GLU A 66 0.04 -8.52 6.39
N PHE A 67 1.18 -7.85 6.34
CA PHE A 67 1.31 -6.52 6.92
C PHE A 67 0.37 -5.52 6.24
N VAL A 68 0.31 -5.53 4.89
CA VAL A 68 -0.59 -4.66 4.12
C VAL A 68 -2.05 -4.89 4.50
N LYS A 69 -2.50 -6.15 4.62
CA LYS A 69 -3.86 -6.48 5.06
C LYS A 69 -4.15 -5.96 6.47
N ARG A 70 -3.21 -6.08 7.41
CA ARG A 70 -3.38 -5.50 8.77
C ARG A 70 -3.52 -3.97 8.72
N GLN A 71 -2.82 -3.29 7.80
CA GLN A 71 -3.03 -1.85 7.61
C GLN A 71 -4.43 -1.56 7.04
N LEU A 72 -4.91 -2.36 6.08
CA LEU A 72 -6.27 -2.24 5.54
C LEU A 72 -7.34 -2.42 6.63
N ASP A 73 -7.17 -3.35 7.56
CA ASP A 73 -8.07 -3.52 8.70
C ASP A 73 -8.13 -2.26 9.58
N LEU A 74 -6.96 -1.66 9.87
CA LEU A 74 -6.89 -0.40 10.61
C LEU A 74 -7.56 0.74 9.84
N LEU A 75 -7.31 0.84 8.54
CA LEU A 75 -7.93 1.84 7.68
C LEU A 75 -9.46 1.69 7.65
N ALA A 76 -9.96 0.46 7.52
CA ALA A 76 -11.37 0.14 7.58
C ALA A 76 -12.01 0.57 8.91
N ARG A 77 -11.36 0.24 10.03
CA ARG A 77 -11.80 0.63 11.36
C ARG A 77 -11.96 2.16 11.51
N TYR A 78 -11.06 2.93 10.93
CA TYR A 78 -11.12 4.40 10.92
C TYR A 78 -11.85 4.98 9.72
N LYS A 79 -12.54 4.14 8.94
CA LYS A 79 -13.41 4.54 7.82
C LYS A 79 -12.68 5.24 6.67
N PHE A 80 -11.42 4.92 6.46
CA PHE A 80 -10.72 5.27 5.24
C PHE A 80 -11.34 4.52 4.06
N ASN A 81 -11.23 5.11 2.86
CA ASN A 81 -11.79 4.53 1.65
C ASN A 81 -10.83 4.56 0.47
N ARG A 82 -9.59 4.98 0.69
CA ARG A 82 -8.52 4.97 -0.31
C ARG A 82 -7.23 4.45 0.33
N PHE A 83 -6.61 3.49 -0.32
CA PHE A 83 -5.29 2.97 0.03
C PHE A 83 -4.34 3.25 -1.14
N HIS A 84 -3.44 4.20 -0.95
CA HIS A 84 -2.41 4.56 -1.90
C HIS A 84 -1.19 3.66 -1.66
N TRP A 85 -0.95 2.74 -2.58
CA TRP A 85 0.10 1.75 -2.48
C TRP A 85 1.29 2.15 -3.33
N HIS A 86 2.32 2.72 -2.70
CA HIS A 86 3.54 3.18 -3.34
C HIS A 86 4.47 1.98 -3.57
N LEU A 87 4.38 1.40 -4.78
CA LEU A 87 4.96 0.10 -5.12
C LEU A 87 6.36 0.19 -5.69
N THR A 88 6.76 1.33 -6.25
CA THR A 88 8.08 1.49 -6.86
C THR A 88 8.67 2.84 -6.51
N ASP A 89 9.96 2.85 -6.26
CA ASP A 89 10.80 4.03 -6.04
C ASP A 89 12.26 3.56 -6.05
N GLY A 90 13.21 4.45 -6.10
CA GLY A 90 14.63 4.14 -6.21
C GLY A 90 15.14 3.04 -5.27
N ALA A 91 14.54 2.87 -4.10
CA ALA A 91 14.97 1.85 -3.13
C ALA A 91 14.51 0.42 -3.46
N GLY A 92 13.60 0.24 -4.43
CA GLY A 92 13.21 -1.09 -4.88
C GLY A 92 11.89 -1.16 -5.64
N TRP A 93 11.86 -2.03 -6.63
CA TRP A 93 10.69 -2.39 -7.41
C TRP A 93 9.87 -3.50 -6.73
N ARG A 94 8.59 -3.26 -6.40
CA ARG A 94 7.83 -4.19 -5.54
C ARG A 94 6.67 -4.91 -6.23
N ILE A 95 6.50 -4.79 -7.54
CA ILE A 95 5.40 -5.44 -8.28
C ILE A 95 5.95 -6.35 -9.38
N GLU A 96 5.44 -7.59 -9.45
CA GLU A 96 5.83 -8.54 -10.49
C GLU A 96 5.34 -8.08 -11.87
N ILE A 97 6.28 -7.97 -12.81
CA ILE A 97 6.01 -7.80 -14.24
C ILE A 97 6.55 -9.02 -14.98
N LYS A 98 5.69 -9.96 -15.32
CA LYS A 98 6.08 -11.25 -15.93
C LYS A 98 6.89 -11.09 -17.22
N LYS A 99 6.64 -10.00 -17.99
CA LYS A 99 7.41 -9.66 -19.20
C LYS A 99 8.84 -9.21 -18.88
N TYR A 100 9.09 -8.68 -17.69
CA TYR A 100 10.37 -8.13 -17.29
C TYR A 100 10.80 -8.71 -15.92
N PRO A 101 11.13 -10.01 -15.84
CA PRO A 101 11.44 -10.67 -14.57
C PRO A 101 12.65 -10.08 -13.85
N VAL A 102 13.57 -9.45 -14.56
CA VAL A 102 14.75 -8.79 -14.00
C VAL A 102 14.39 -7.70 -12.98
N LEU A 103 13.21 -7.09 -13.08
CA LEU A 103 12.72 -6.10 -12.12
C LEU A 103 12.52 -6.73 -10.73
N THR A 104 12.10 -7.99 -10.66
CA THR A 104 11.92 -8.70 -9.39
C THR A 104 13.08 -9.61 -9.02
N ASP A 105 13.95 -9.94 -9.97
CA ASP A 105 15.16 -10.75 -9.70
C ASP A 105 16.33 -9.90 -9.19
N ILE A 106 16.38 -8.62 -9.53
CA ILE A 106 17.46 -7.70 -9.16
C ILE A 106 16.92 -6.40 -8.55
N ALA A 107 16.07 -5.65 -9.26
CA ALA A 107 15.67 -4.30 -8.85
C ALA A 107 14.79 -4.26 -7.58
N ALA A 108 14.30 -5.41 -7.11
CA ALA A 108 13.59 -5.56 -5.86
C ALA A 108 14.50 -5.81 -4.64
N TRP A 109 15.82 -5.97 -4.85
CA TRP A 109 16.76 -6.44 -3.83
C TRP A 109 17.99 -5.54 -3.74
N ARG A 110 18.45 -5.29 -2.54
CA ARG A 110 19.63 -4.47 -2.26
C ARG A 110 20.52 -5.14 -1.21
N PRO A 111 21.85 -5.00 -1.30
CA PRO A 111 22.76 -5.58 -0.32
C PRO A 111 22.95 -4.65 0.90
N TYR A 112 21.83 -4.12 1.44
CA TYR A 112 21.81 -3.20 2.58
C TYR A 112 20.58 -3.50 3.44
N PRO A 113 20.70 -3.52 4.78
CA PRO A 113 19.63 -3.92 5.69
C PRO A 113 18.50 -2.87 5.81
N ASP A 114 18.78 -1.64 5.39
CA ASP A 114 17.84 -0.54 5.50
C ASP A 114 17.98 0.47 4.35
N TRP A 115 17.08 1.44 4.30
CA TRP A 115 17.05 2.48 3.29
C TRP A 115 18.24 3.44 3.40
N GLU A 116 18.65 3.78 4.63
CA GLU A 116 19.78 4.69 4.89
C GLU A 116 21.09 4.09 4.35
N GLY A 117 21.34 2.81 4.64
CA GLY A 117 22.50 2.08 4.12
C GLY A 117 22.52 2.08 2.60
N TRP A 118 21.39 1.83 1.95
CA TRP A 118 21.28 1.89 0.49
C TRP A 118 21.51 3.32 -0.04
N ASN A 119 20.83 4.32 0.52
CA ASN A 119 20.86 5.70 0.04
C ASN A 119 22.27 6.32 0.13
N PHE A 120 23.01 6.02 1.18
CA PHE A 120 24.38 6.51 1.39
C PHE A 120 25.46 5.52 0.93
N GLY A 121 25.11 4.27 0.67
CA GLY A 121 26.02 3.18 0.28
C GLY A 121 26.25 3.03 -1.23
N GLY A 122 25.84 4.02 -2.04
CA GLY A 122 26.04 4.00 -3.51
C GLY A 122 24.88 3.40 -4.31
N LYS A 123 23.71 3.23 -3.69
CA LYS A 123 22.43 2.87 -4.33
C LYS A 123 22.52 1.61 -5.20
N ARG A 124 23.19 0.55 -4.70
CA ARG A 124 23.38 -0.70 -5.42
C ARG A 124 22.22 -1.67 -5.21
N TYR A 125 22.04 -2.56 -6.20
CA TYR A 125 21.09 -3.66 -6.17
C TYR A 125 21.84 -4.97 -6.30
N CYS A 126 21.23 -6.05 -5.88
CA CYS A 126 21.80 -7.40 -5.94
C CYS A 126 20.76 -8.40 -6.46
N ARG A 127 21.18 -9.59 -6.75
CA ARG A 127 20.24 -10.66 -7.08
C ARG A 127 19.52 -11.13 -5.82
N ARG A 128 18.31 -11.65 -5.99
CA ARG A 128 17.48 -12.18 -4.88
C ARG A 128 18.11 -13.32 -4.11
N ASP A 129 19.06 -14.04 -4.74
CA ASP A 129 19.80 -15.16 -4.15
C ASP A 129 21.14 -14.74 -3.52
N ASP A 130 21.46 -13.46 -3.48
CA ASP A 130 22.61 -12.93 -2.77
C ASP A 130 22.41 -13.08 -1.25
N PRO A 131 23.41 -13.59 -0.51
CA PRO A 131 23.32 -13.74 0.95
C PRO A 131 23.04 -12.43 1.71
N ALA A 132 23.39 -11.28 1.13
CA ALA A 132 23.14 -9.97 1.72
C ALA A 132 21.83 -9.32 1.24
N ALA A 133 21.04 -9.99 0.40
CA ALA A 133 19.84 -9.41 -0.19
C ALA A 133 18.79 -9.09 0.86
N ASP A 134 18.41 -7.79 0.94
CA ASP A 134 17.24 -7.29 1.65
C ASP A 134 16.24 -6.73 0.64
N GLY A 135 14.97 -7.08 0.79
CA GLY A 135 13.93 -6.62 -0.12
C GLY A 135 12.77 -7.60 -0.25
N GLY A 136 12.11 -7.53 -1.39
CA GLY A 136 10.96 -8.37 -1.71
C GLY A 136 10.07 -7.70 -2.75
N TYR A 137 9.08 -8.45 -3.22
CA TYR A 137 8.07 -7.97 -4.15
C TYR A 137 6.77 -8.74 -3.96
N TYR A 138 5.70 -8.24 -4.54
CA TYR A 138 4.41 -8.92 -4.60
C TYR A 138 4.24 -9.56 -5.96
N THR A 139 3.85 -10.82 -5.96
CA THR A 139 3.38 -11.50 -7.18
C THR A 139 2.06 -10.88 -7.65
N GLN A 140 1.72 -11.05 -8.92
CA GLN A 140 0.42 -10.57 -9.42
C GLN A 140 -0.76 -11.18 -8.68
N ASP A 141 -0.62 -12.43 -8.21
CA ASP A 141 -1.68 -13.09 -7.43
C ASP A 141 -1.81 -12.48 -6.03
N GLU A 142 -0.70 -12.13 -5.38
CA GLU A 142 -0.73 -11.42 -4.10
C GLU A 142 -1.32 -10.01 -4.23
N ILE A 143 -1.02 -9.30 -5.32
CA ILE A 143 -1.66 -8.00 -5.62
C ILE A 143 -3.19 -8.17 -5.74
N ARG A 144 -3.64 -9.16 -6.53
CA ARG A 144 -5.10 -9.43 -6.66
C ARG A 144 -5.74 -9.75 -5.32
N GLU A 145 -5.08 -10.57 -4.51
CA GLU A 145 -5.56 -10.94 -3.17
C GLU A 145 -5.74 -9.70 -2.28
N VAL A 146 -4.76 -8.80 -2.26
CA VAL A 146 -4.83 -7.54 -1.49
C VAL A 146 -5.94 -6.63 -2.02
N VAL A 147 -6.08 -6.50 -3.34
CA VAL A 147 -7.14 -5.69 -3.95
C VAL A 147 -8.53 -6.21 -3.60
N GLU A 148 -8.75 -7.53 -3.67
CA GLU A 148 -10.01 -8.15 -3.28
C GLU A 148 -10.28 -7.99 -1.78
N TYR A 149 -9.25 -8.13 -0.95
CA TYR A 149 -9.36 -7.90 0.48
C TYR A 149 -9.78 -6.45 0.80
N ALA A 150 -9.13 -5.48 0.18
CA ALA A 150 -9.47 -4.07 0.32
C ALA A 150 -10.90 -3.76 -0.16
N ARG A 151 -11.32 -4.36 -1.29
CA ARG A 151 -12.67 -4.23 -1.84
C ARG A 151 -13.75 -4.69 -0.85
N ALA A 152 -13.51 -5.80 -0.15
CA ALA A 152 -14.42 -6.31 0.88
C ALA A 152 -14.54 -5.33 2.08
N LEU A 153 -13.53 -4.49 2.30
CA LEU A 153 -13.50 -3.44 3.32
C LEU A 153 -13.99 -2.07 2.81
N HIS A 154 -14.52 -2.00 1.58
CA HIS A 154 -14.90 -0.75 0.91
C HIS A 154 -13.75 0.26 0.77
N ILE A 155 -12.53 -0.25 0.56
CA ILE A 155 -11.32 0.53 0.31
C ILE A 155 -10.89 0.31 -1.14
N GLU A 156 -10.74 1.40 -1.90
CA GLU A 156 -10.17 1.38 -3.24
C GLU A 156 -8.64 1.46 -3.15
N VAL A 157 -7.94 0.56 -3.86
CA VAL A 157 -6.48 0.56 -3.96
C VAL A 157 -6.06 1.43 -5.14
N ILE A 158 -5.15 2.37 -4.88
CA ILE A 158 -4.52 3.24 -5.88
C ILE A 158 -3.04 2.84 -5.94
N PRO A 159 -2.62 2.05 -6.95
CA PRO A 159 -1.22 1.70 -7.11
C PRO A 159 -0.44 2.89 -7.67
N GLU A 160 0.73 3.14 -7.10
CA GLU A 160 1.68 4.12 -7.62
C GLU A 160 2.90 3.42 -8.21
N ILE A 161 3.23 3.80 -9.43
CA ILE A 161 4.42 3.40 -10.17
C ILE A 161 5.17 4.67 -10.54
N GLU A 162 6.32 4.89 -9.92
CA GLU A 162 7.12 6.10 -10.11
C GLU A 162 7.78 6.15 -11.49
N MET A 163 7.62 7.28 -12.14
CA MET A 163 8.34 7.67 -13.35
C MET A 163 8.04 9.15 -13.68
N PRO A 164 8.93 9.89 -14.33
CA PRO A 164 10.27 9.49 -14.77
C PRO A 164 11.32 9.52 -13.67
N GLY A 165 11.03 10.14 -12.54
CA GLY A 165 11.91 10.27 -11.39
C GLY A 165 11.94 9.04 -10.49
N HIS A 166 12.87 9.03 -9.54
CA HIS A 166 13.01 7.97 -8.54
C HIS A 166 13.06 6.55 -9.13
N SER A 167 13.72 6.41 -10.28
CA SER A 167 13.73 5.18 -11.10
C SER A 167 15.09 4.49 -11.10
N GLU A 168 15.92 4.72 -10.07
CA GLU A 168 17.25 4.12 -9.98
C GLU A 168 17.22 2.60 -10.08
N GLU A 169 16.19 1.95 -9.52
CA GLU A 169 16.02 0.50 -9.52
C GLU A 169 15.77 -0.03 -10.94
N VAL A 170 15.02 0.70 -11.76
CA VAL A 170 14.78 0.35 -13.16
C VAL A 170 16.02 0.62 -13.98
N LEU A 171 16.68 1.77 -13.81
CA LEU A 171 17.89 2.16 -14.54
C LEU A 171 19.10 1.29 -14.20
N ALA A 172 19.10 0.62 -13.06
CA ALA A 172 20.12 -0.37 -12.72
C ALA A 172 20.07 -1.61 -13.62
N VAL A 173 18.87 -1.97 -14.10
CA VAL A 173 18.65 -3.17 -14.94
C VAL A 173 18.31 -2.85 -16.39
N PHE A 174 17.93 -1.60 -16.70
CA PHE A 174 17.68 -1.06 -18.03
C PHE A 174 18.39 0.29 -18.19
N PRO A 175 19.75 0.30 -18.17
CA PRO A 175 20.52 1.56 -18.19
C PRO A 175 20.33 2.37 -19.48
N GLU A 176 19.93 1.74 -20.58
CA GLU A 176 19.61 2.39 -21.85
C GLU A 176 18.46 3.40 -21.76
N LEU A 177 17.61 3.30 -20.72
CA LEU A 177 16.54 4.27 -20.46
C LEU A 177 17.05 5.56 -19.80
N SER A 178 18.31 5.61 -19.37
CA SER A 178 18.94 6.80 -18.81
C SER A 178 19.64 7.64 -19.86
N CYS A 179 19.83 8.94 -19.59
CA CYS A 179 20.56 9.84 -20.50
C CYS A 179 22.06 9.46 -20.66
N SER A 180 22.63 8.74 -19.71
CA SER A 180 24.03 8.29 -19.76
C SER A 180 24.20 6.94 -20.44
N GLY A 181 23.15 6.14 -20.58
CA GLY A 181 23.21 4.74 -20.99
C GLY A 181 23.97 3.84 -20.00
N LYS A 182 24.21 4.30 -18.78
CA LYS A 182 25.00 3.59 -17.76
C LYS A 182 24.22 3.46 -16.45
N PRO A 183 24.30 2.29 -15.77
CA PRO A 183 23.66 2.10 -14.49
C PRO A 183 24.30 3.00 -13.41
N TYR A 184 23.53 3.33 -12.36
CA TYR A 184 23.98 4.06 -11.17
C TYR A 184 24.46 5.51 -11.35
N LEU A 185 24.26 6.11 -12.54
CA LEU A 185 24.63 7.50 -12.79
C LEU A 185 23.44 8.47 -12.83
N ASN A 186 22.24 7.96 -13.02
CA ASN A 186 21.01 8.73 -13.13
C ASN A 186 19.95 8.17 -12.20
N SER A 187 19.06 9.04 -11.71
CA SER A 187 17.86 8.66 -10.94
C SER A 187 16.59 8.65 -11.78
N ASP A 188 16.65 9.27 -12.97
CA ASP A 188 15.48 9.59 -13.77
C ASP A 188 15.62 9.06 -15.20
N PHE A 189 14.48 8.67 -15.80
CA PHE A 189 14.44 8.31 -17.22
C PHE A 189 14.83 9.48 -18.11
N CYS A 190 15.51 9.20 -19.19
CA CYS A 190 15.81 10.19 -20.22
C CYS A 190 14.63 10.33 -21.18
N ILE A 191 13.83 11.38 -21.01
CA ILE A 191 12.70 11.66 -21.92
C ILE A 191 13.13 12.19 -23.30
N GLY A 192 14.43 12.43 -23.49
CA GLY A 192 15.02 12.86 -24.78
C GLY A 192 15.62 11.73 -25.61
N ASN A 193 15.60 10.48 -25.14
CA ASN A 193 16.01 9.32 -25.93
C ASN A 193 14.85 8.88 -26.85
N GLU A 194 15.16 8.60 -28.12
CA GLU A 194 14.22 8.02 -29.09
C GLU A 194 14.03 6.52 -28.88
#